data_d47159b4e81e03aacc1dd1296e5c514e
#
_entry.id   d47159b4e81e03aacc1dd1296e5c514e
#
_cell.length_a   1.000
_cell.length_b   1.000
_cell.length_c   1.000
_cell.angle_alpha   90.00
_cell.angle_beta   90.00
_cell.angle_gamma   90.00
#
_symmetry.space_group_name_H-M   'P 1'
#
loop_
_entity.id
_entity.type
_entity.pdbx_description
1 polymer ?
#
loop_
_entity_poly.entity_id
_entity_poly.type
_entity_poly.pdbx_seq_one_letter_code
_entity_poly.pdbx_strand_id
1 'polypeptide(L)'
;MNSEWSLDILYKGFDDPKFSEDLTSFEKKAKELDELSKTLSHENEKKDLLQIVKVLEEFELLEKHLSCFGSLSQSTNTANAKAAAAIDKVATIASTASKAMAVFSRYIADMKDLNSYLDCPELCEYKYFLNDIHESGKYLLSEDVEEALAKMNISAGSAWEKQQSLLTSSLEVEYDGKKLPLASVRNLAYDVDKEVRKAAYEAELKSYAPIADAVSFSLNNIKLQVITEAKMRGYTSPMDMTLHQSHVSQKTLDALLSAMQKYLPVFHKYLKRKAEMLGYENGLPWYELFAPIGKSATTSFTPETTKEYLVNHFRPFSDDLADMMEEAFDNNWIDFYPHKGKVGGAFCCNMPFVKQSRVLTNFDGGLGDVVTLAHELGHAYHGLNIESHRPLNWEYSMPVAETASTFNENIIMNAVIDETEDKEVKLGLIENQLQDLCQIICD
;
A
#
# COMPACT_ATOMS: atom_id res chain seq x y z
N MET A 1 -23.13 16.05 -5.04
CA MET A 1 -21.74 15.53 -5.15
C MET A 1 -21.70 14.46 -6.21
N ASN A 2 -20.63 14.34 -6.99
CA ASN A 2 -20.47 13.20 -7.92
C ASN A 2 -20.06 11.96 -7.14
N SER A 3 -20.58 10.79 -7.50
CA SER A 3 -20.27 9.52 -6.83
C SER A 3 -19.06 8.79 -7.42
N GLU A 4 -18.55 9.26 -8.54
CA GLU A 4 -17.42 8.67 -9.25
C GLU A 4 -16.29 9.70 -9.37
N TRP A 5 -15.05 9.24 -9.31
CA TRP A 5 -13.89 10.10 -9.55
C TRP A 5 -13.77 10.53 -11.02
N SER A 6 -13.02 11.60 -11.29
CA SER A 6 -12.65 12.00 -12.65
C SER A 6 -11.17 11.74 -12.90
N LEU A 7 -10.85 11.15 -14.04
CA LEU A 7 -9.47 10.97 -14.53
C LEU A 7 -9.11 11.94 -15.66
N ASP A 8 -9.98 12.91 -15.97
CA ASP A 8 -9.80 13.86 -17.08
C ASP A 8 -8.57 14.75 -16.94
N ILE A 9 -8.05 14.90 -15.70
CA ILE A 9 -6.81 15.63 -15.46
C ILE A 9 -5.60 14.90 -16.05
N LEU A 10 -5.68 13.57 -16.20
CA LEU A 10 -4.66 12.75 -16.85
C LEU A 10 -4.95 12.67 -18.35
N TYR A 11 -6.03 11.97 -18.72
CA TYR A 11 -6.49 11.79 -20.09
C TYR A 11 -8.00 11.64 -20.14
N LYS A 12 -8.60 12.06 -21.27
CA LYS A 12 -10.05 11.93 -21.51
C LYS A 12 -10.49 10.51 -21.94
N GLY A 13 -9.56 9.59 -22.04
CA GLY A 13 -9.79 8.21 -22.43
C GLY A 13 -8.57 7.61 -23.12
N PHE A 14 -8.58 6.29 -23.37
CA PHE A 14 -7.49 5.60 -24.10
C PHE A 14 -7.39 6.01 -25.59
N ASP A 15 -8.38 6.66 -26.12
CA ASP A 15 -8.39 7.20 -27.49
C ASP A 15 -7.98 8.70 -27.52
N ASP A 16 -7.61 9.29 -26.37
CA ASP A 16 -7.08 10.64 -26.28
C ASP A 16 -5.75 10.74 -27.04
N PRO A 17 -5.60 11.69 -27.99
CA PRO A 17 -4.32 11.88 -28.67
C PRO A 17 -3.13 12.06 -27.73
N LYS A 18 -3.33 12.76 -26.59
CA LYS A 18 -2.30 12.97 -25.57
C LYS A 18 -1.80 11.64 -24.97
N PHE A 19 -2.70 10.66 -24.74
CA PHE A 19 -2.28 9.34 -24.25
C PHE A 19 -1.33 8.64 -25.23
N SER A 20 -1.62 8.70 -26.53
CA SER A 20 -0.77 8.11 -27.57
C SER A 20 0.55 8.85 -27.76
N GLU A 21 0.54 10.18 -27.61
CA GLU A 21 1.74 11.02 -27.66
C GLU A 21 2.67 10.75 -26.47
N ASP A 22 2.12 10.68 -25.25
CA ASP A 22 2.86 10.37 -24.03
C ASP A 22 3.44 8.95 -24.07
N LEU A 23 2.69 7.97 -24.58
CA LEU A 23 3.18 6.61 -24.78
C LEU A 23 4.37 6.56 -25.77
N THR A 24 4.29 7.32 -26.87
CA THR A 24 5.38 7.43 -27.84
C THR A 24 6.60 8.12 -27.22
N SER A 25 6.36 9.17 -26.40
CA SER A 25 7.41 9.87 -25.67
C SER A 25 8.08 8.97 -24.64
N PHE A 26 7.31 8.12 -23.96
CA PHE A 26 7.82 7.15 -23.01
C PHE A 26 8.75 6.11 -23.68
N GLU A 27 8.33 5.55 -24.83
CA GLU A 27 9.21 4.67 -25.62
C GLU A 27 10.51 5.37 -26.06
N LYS A 28 10.43 6.65 -26.43
CA LYS A 28 11.61 7.45 -26.79
C LYS A 28 12.53 7.67 -25.60
N LYS A 29 11.97 7.94 -24.41
CA LYS A 29 12.77 8.11 -23.19
C LYS A 29 13.43 6.82 -22.74
N ALA A 30 12.78 5.67 -22.86
CA ALA A 30 13.41 4.37 -22.62
C ALA A 30 14.64 4.15 -23.51
N LYS A 31 14.55 4.51 -24.79
CA LYS A 31 15.70 4.44 -25.72
C LYS A 31 16.79 5.44 -25.37
N GLU A 32 16.43 6.66 -24.95
CA GLU A 32 17.38 7.69 -24.52
C GLU A 32 18.18 7.23 -23.29
N LEU A 33 17.51 6.57 -22.32
CA LEU A 33 18.16 5.94 -21.16
C LEU A 33 19.16 4.86 -21.59
N ASP A 34 18.77 3.98 -22.52
CA ASP A 34 19.65 2.93 -23.04
C ASP A 34 20.87 3.50 -23.75
N GLU A 35 20.71 4.53 -24.61
CA GLU A 35 21.83 5.19 -25.27
C GLU A 35 22.75 5.93 -24.28
N LEU A 36 22.17 6.63 -23.29
CA LEU A 36 22.93 7.31 -22.25
C LEU A 36 23.80 6.33 -21.45
N SER A 37 23.23 5.16 -21.08
CA SER A 37 23.94 4.14 -20.31
C SER A 37 25.24 3.67 -20.98
N LYS A 38 25.29 3.68 -22.31
CA LYS A 38 26.47 3.27 -23.11
C LYS A 38 27.59 4.31 -23.18
N THR A 39 27.29 5.57 -22.79
CA THR A 39 28.22 6.69 -22.91
C THR A 39 28.85 7.12 -21.60
N LEU A 40 28.42 6.55 -20.49
CA LEU A 40 28.87 6.90 -19.15
C LEU A 40 30.39 6.62 -19.00
N SER A 41 31.11 7.60 -18.45
CA SER A 41 32.51 7.46 -18.10
C SER A 41 32.86 8.32 -16.88
N HIS A 42 33.73 7.84 -16.00
CA HIS A 42 34.16 8.60 -14.82
C HIS A 42 35.06 9.81 -15.13
N GLU A 43 35.10 10.30 -16.39
CA GLU A 43 35.83 11.48 -16.76
C GLU A 43 35.05 12.79 -16.53
N ASN A 44 33.69 12.73 -16.57
CA ASN A 44 32.79 13.89 -16.44
C ASN A 44 31.58 13.60 -15.53
N GLU A 45 31.82 13.00 -14.37
CA GLU A 45 30.79 12.48 -13.45
C GLU A 45 29.68 13.49 -13.15
N LYS A 46 30.01 14.76 -12.88
CA LYS A 46 28.95 15.78 -12.61
C LYS A 46 28.03 15.98 -13.81
N LYS A 47 28.54 16.02 -15.01
CA LYS A 47 27.74 16.19 -16.23
C LYS A 47 26.86 14.97 -16.46
N ASP A 48 27.40 13.78 -16.25
CA ASP A 48 26.72 12.53 -16.43
C ASP A 48 25.56 12.39 -15.40
N LEU A 49 25.81 12.73 -14.12
CA LEU A 49 24.77 12.77 -13.08
C LEU A 49 23.62 13.71 -13.44
N LEU A 50 23.91 14.93 -13.87
CA LEU A 50 22.89 15.90 -14.28
C LEU A 50 22.05 15.38 -15.44
N GLN A 51 22.68 14.68 -16.39
CA GLN A 51 21.97 14.10 -17.52
C GLN A 51 21.12 12.88 -17.12
N ILE A 52 21.67 12.00 -16.25
CA ILE A 52 20.97 10.82 -15.72
C ILE A 52 19.71 11.28 -14.98
N VAL A 53 19.81 12.15 -13.97
CA VAL A 53 18.66 12.56 -13.17
C VAL A 53 17.58 13.24 -14.02
N LYS A 54 17.97 14.04 -15.00
CA LYS A 54 17.02 14.70 -15.90
C LYS A 54 16.22 13.69 -16.74
N VAL A 55 16.90 12.74 -17.37
CA VAL A 55 16.24 11.77 -18.25
C VAL A 55 15.40 10.78 -17.43
N LEU A 56 15.88 10.40 -16.24
CA LEU A 56 15.13 9.58 -15.28
C LEU A 56 13.84 10.26 -14.84
N GLU A 57 13.88 11.54 -14.46
CA GLU A 57 12.64 12.25 -14.07
C GLU A 57 11.61 12.31 -15.20
N GLU A 58 12.07 12.62 -16.41
CA GLU A 58 11.17 12.69 -17.57
C GLU A 58 10.57 11.31 -17.89
N PHE A 59 11.34 10.23 -17.70
CA PHE A 59 10.87 8.86 -17.86
C PHE A 59 9.85 8.48 -16.79
N GLU A 60 10.16 8.68 -15.50
CA GLU A 60 9.31 8.41 -14.36
C GLU A 60 7.97 9.18 -14.42
N LEU A 61 8.02 10.45 -14.82
CA LEU A 61 6.80 11.25 -14.96
C LEU A 61 5.86 10.66 -16.01
N LEU A 62 6.37 10.27 -17.17
CA LEU A 62 5.57 9.65 -18.23
C LEU A 62 5.02 8.30 -17.78
N GLU A 63 5.83 7.48 -17.12
CA GLU A 63 5.40 6.21 -16.57
C GLU A 63 4.26 6.39 -15.57
N LYS A 64 4.40 7.31 -14.61
CA LYS A 64 3.38 7.58 -13.59
C LYS A 64 2.08 8.10 -14.20
N HIS A 65 2.13 9.01 -15.17
CA HIS A 65 0.93 9.48 -15.87
C HIS A 65 0.17 8.34 -16.56
N LEU A 66 0.88 7.52 -17.33
CA LEU A 66 0.31 6.42 -18.11
C LEU A 66 -0.19 5.27 -17.21
N SER A 67 0.62 4.86 -16.23
CA SER A 67 0.30 3.76 -15.33
C SER A 67 -0.84 4.10 -14.37
N CYS A 68 -0.88 5.31 -13.79
CA CYS A 68 -1.99 5.75 -12.95
C CYS A 68 -3.30 5.74 -13.72
N PHE A 69 -3.34 6.29 -14.95
CA PHE A 69 -4.55 6.29 -15.76
C PHE A 69 -5.05 4.87 -16.07
N GLY A 70 -4.13 3.97 -16.46
CA GLY A 70 -4.45 2.57 -16.72
C GLY A 70 -4.99 1.85 -15.50
N SER A 71 -4.27 1.93 -14.38
CA SER A 71 -4.60 1.25 -13.12
C SER A 71 -5.90 1.77 -12.50
N LEU A 72 -6.09 3.09 -12.43
CA LEU A 72 -7.31 3.70 -11.90
C LEU A 72 -8.54 3.38 -12.76
N SER A 73 -8.38 3.38 -14.11
CA SER A 73 -9.46 2.95 -15.02
C SER A 73 -9.80 1.46 -14.89
N GLN A 74 -8.81 0.61 -14.58
CA GLN A 74 -9.04 -0.80 -14.35
C GLN A 74 -9.67 -1.07 -12.98
N SER A 75 -9.34 -0.29 -11.96
CA SER A 75 -9.84 -0.47 -10.59
C SER A 75 -11.36 -0.27 -10.49
N THR A 76 -11.93 0.62 -11.28
CA THR A 76 -13.39 0.81 -11.36
C THR A 76 -14.07 -0.17 -12.34
N ASN A 77 -13.31 -0.77 -13.27
CA ASN A 77 -13.82 -1.77 -14.20
C ASN A 77 -12.75 -2.79 -14.59
N THR A 78 -12.65 -3.86 -13.83
CA THR A 78 -11.68 -4.95 -14.04
C THR A 78 -11.83 -5.68 -15.38
N ALA A 79 -12.98 -5.55 -16.05
CA ALA A 79 -13.23 -6.09 -17.39
C ALA A 79 -12.81 -5.13 -18.52
N ASN A 80 -12.24 -3.97 -18.21
CA ASN A 80 -11.79 -2.98 -19.20
C ASN A 80 -10.55 -3.47 -19.96
N ALA A 81 -10.77 -4.07 -21.12
CA ALA A 81 -9.68 -4.61 -21.94
C ALA A 81 -8.69 -3.53 -22.46
N LYS A 82 -9.17 -2.26 -22.66
CA LYS A 82 -8.28 -1.16 -23.06
C LYS A 82 -7.33 -0.77 -21.90
N ALA A 83 -7.83 -0.76 -20.68
CA ALA A 83 -7.02 -0.50 -19.49
C ALA A 83 -5.95 -1.58 -19.30
N ALA A 84 -6.34 -2.86 -19.36
CA ALA A 84 -5.41 -3.97 -19.26
C ALA A 84 -4.32 -3.92 -20.33
N ALA A 85 -4.67 -3.68 -21.59
CA ALA A 85 -3.71 -3.55 -22.69
C ALA A 85 -2.77 -2.36 -22.52
N ALA A 86 -3.27 -1.25 -21.98
CA ALA A 86 -2.45 -0.06 -21.69
C ALA A 86 -1.43 -0.35 -20.58
N ILE A 87 -1.85 -0.98 -19.48
CA ILE A 87 -0.96 -1.39 -18.37
C ILE A 87 0.15 -2.33 -18.89
N ASP A 88 -0.22 -3.36 -19.65
CA ASP A 88 0.74 -4.31 -20.22
C ASP A 88 1.74 -3.61 -21.16
N LYS A 89 1.27 -2.64 -21.94
CA LYS A 89 2.13 -1.88 -22.84
C LYS A 89 3.10 -0.98 -22.10
N VAL A 90 2.64 -0.26 -21.07
CA VAL A 90 3.50 0.57 -20.21
C VAL A 90 4.55 -0.30 -19.51
N ALA A 91 4.15 -1.41 -18.90
CA ALA A 91 5.08 -2.35 -18.26
C ALA A 91 6.13 -2.92 -19.25
N THR A 92 5.71 -3.22 -20.49
CA THR A 92 6.62 -3.69 -21.54
C THR A 92 7.67 -2.64 -21.87
N ILE A 93 7.27 -1.38 -22.06
CA ILE A 93 8.21 -0.27 -22.34
C ILE A 93 9.16 -0.06 -21.15
N ALA A 94 8.62 0.00 -19.91
CA ALA A 94 9.41 0.15 -18.68
C ALA A 94 10.49 -0.95 -18.57
N SER A 95 10.13 -2.19 -18.89
CA SER A 95 11.08 -3.31 -18.85
C SER A 95 12.27 -3.15 -19.81
N THR A 96 12.12 -2.39 -20.89
CA THR A 96 13.24 -2.12 -21.82
C THR A 96 14.31 -1.20 -21.22
N ALA A 97 13.95 -0.38 -20.22
CA ALA A 97 14.87 0.51 -19.52
C ALA A 97 15.64 -0.18 -18.37
N SER A 98 15.24 -1.38 -17.94
CA SER A 98 15.80 -2.06 -16.77
C SER A 98 17.32 -2.23 -16.81
N LYS A 99 17.89 -2.52 -18.00
CA LYS A 99 19.34 -2.64 -18.15
C LYS A 99 20.04 -1.30 -17.94
N ALA A 100 19.50 -0.21 -18.51
CA ALA A 100 20.04 1.13 -18.33
C ALA A 100 20.00 1.56 -16.85
N MET A 101 18.90 1.25 -16.14
CA MET A 101 18.77 1.50 -14.70
C MET A 101 19.84 0.77 -13.89
N ALA A 102 20.12 -0.49 -14.20
CA ALA A 102 21.19 -1.25 -13.55
C ALA A 102 22.58 -0.65 -13.80
N VAL A 103 22.84 -0.18 -15.03
CA VAL A 103 24.09 0.51 -15.38
C VAL A 103 24.21 1.84 -14.61
N PHE A 104 23.15 2.64 -14.52
CA PHE A 104 23.16 3.88 -13.75
C PHE A 104 23.42 3.63 -12.26
N SER A 105 22.76 2.64 -11.68
CA SER A 105 22.97 2.28 -10.28
C SER A 105 24.43 1.86 -10.03
N ARG A 106 25.01 1.06 -10.91
CA ARG A 106 26.43 0.67 -10.84
C ARG A 106 27.35 1.87 -11.00
N TYR A 107 27.11 2.72 -12.00
CA TYR A 107 27.88 3.92 -12.25
C TYR A 107 27.91 4.87 -11.03
N ILE A 108 26.75 5.11 -10.41
CA ILE A 108 26.63 5.94 -9.20
C ILE A 108 27.32 5.26 -8.01
N ALA A 109 27.16 3.94 -7.86
CA ALA A 109 27.79 3.17 -6.79
C ALA A 109 29.32 3.20 -6.84
N ASP A 110 29.90 3.23 -8.04
CA ASP A 110 31.35 3.21 -8.24
C ASP A 110 32.01 4.61 -8.13
N MET A 111 31.21 5.69 -7.96
CA MET A 111 31.72 7.04 -7.76
C MET A 111 32.44 7.19 -6.42
N LYS A 112 33.68 7.64 -6.43
CA LYS A 112 34.48 7.79 -5.21
C LYS A 112 34.15 9.04 -4.41
N ASP A 113 33.66 10.07 -5.06
CA ASP A 113 33.49 11.41 -4.47
C ASP A 113 32.12 12.02 -4.82
N LEU A 114 31.07 11.17 -4.79
CA LEU A 114 29.71 11.56 -5.10
C LEU A 114 29.28 12.82 -4.34
N ASN A 115 29.57 12.89 -3.04
CA ASN A 115 29.16 14.00 -2.18
C ASN A 115 29.69 15.34 -2.65
N SER A 116 30.84 15.40 -3.33
CA SER A 116 31.39 16.64 -3.87
C SER A 116 30.51 17.28 -4.97
N TYR A 117 29.68 16.50 -5.63
CA TYR A 117 28.75 16.96 -6.67
C TYR A 117 27.37 17.35 -6.10
N LEU A 118 26.98 16.77 -4.95
CA LEU A 118 25.62 16.90 -4.40
C LEU A 118 25.33 18.26 -3.73
N ASP A 119 26.35 19.07 -3.49
CA ASP A 119 26.18 20.42 -2.90
C ASP A 119 25.88 21.50 -3.96
N CYS A 120 25.88 21.16 -5.26
CA CYS A 120 25.51 22.11 -6.29
C CYS A 120 23.97 22.26 -6.38
N PRO A 121 23.46 23.46 -6.74
CA PRO A 121 22.02 23.74 -6.75
C PRO A 121 21.19 22.78 -7.60
N GLU A 122 21.79 22.23 -8.68
CA GLU A 122 21.10 21.36 -9.63
C GLU A 122 20.94 19.92 -9.10
N LEU A 123 21.79 19.48 -8.15
CA LEU A 123 21.80 18.11 -7.62
C LEU A 123 21.45 18.02 -6.12
N CYS A 124 21.44 19.13 -5.41
CA CYS A 124 21.27 19.11 -3.95
C CYS A 124 19.94 18.47 -3.53
N GLU A 125 18.89 18.62 -4.31
CA GLU A 125 17.59 18.01 -4.01
C GLU A 125 17.58 16.49 -4.25
N TYR A 126 18.45 15.96 -5.11
CA TYR A 126 18.60 14.52 -5.34
C TYR A 126 19.57 13.85 -4.37
N LYS A 127 20.07 14.58 -3.37
CA LYS A 127 21.07 14.08 -2.42
C LYS A 127 20.66 12.78 -1.74
N TYR A 128 19.40 12.69 -1.31
CA TYR A 128 18.88 11.45 -0.71
C TYR A 128 18.86 10.31 -1.72
N PHE A 129 18.23 10.49 -2.86
CA PHE A 129 18.09 9.50 -3.91
C PHE A 129 19.45 8.97 -4.41
N LEU A 130 20.39 9.86 -4.70
CA LEU A 130 21.71 9.47 -5.21
C LEU A 130 22.58 8.79 -4.15
N ASN A 131 22.51 9.23 -2.89
CA ASN A 131 23.22 8.56 -1.80
C ASN A 131 22.63 7.18 -1.51
N ASP A 132 21.33 7.02 -1.58
CA ASP A 132 20.67 5.72 -1.40
C ASP A 132 21.15 4.72 -2.45
N ILE A 133 21.20 5.11 -3.72
CA ILE A 133 21.77 4.27 -4.80
C ILE A 133 23.22 3.95 -4.52
N HIS A 134 24.03 4.95 -4.12
CA HIS A 134 25.45 4.77 -3.86
C HIS A 134 25.69 3.79 -2.69
N GLU A 135 24.96 3.95 -1.57
CA GLU A 135 25.05 3.05 -0.42
C GLU A 135 24.56 1.63 -0.73
N SER A 136 23.53 1.52 -1.58
CA SER A 136 22.99 0.23 -2.04
C SER A 136 23.91 -0.49 -3.02
N GLY A 137 24.86 0.21 -3.59
CA GLY A 137 25.82 -0.32 -4.58
C GLY A 137 26.60 -1.55 -4.13
N LYS A 138 26.91 -1.65 -2.84
CA LYS A 138 27.59 -2.81 -2.25
C LYS A 138 26.77 -4.13 -2.30
N TYR A 139 25.47 -4.03 -2.55
CA TYR A 139 24.57 -5.16 -2.65
C TYR A 139 24.16 -5.47 -4.11
N LEU A 140 24.64 -4.70 -5.07
CA LEU A 140 24.41 -4.97 -6.48
C LEU A 140 25.17 -6.21 -6.94
N LEU A 141 24.48 -7.07 -7.66
CA LEU A 141 25.07 -8.20 -8.37
C LEU A 141 25.60 -7.74 -9.75
N SER A 142 26.24 -8.65 -10.50
CA SER A 142 26.58 -8.34 -11.88
C SER A 142 25.31 -8.15 -12.72
N GLU A 143 25.39 -7.32 -13.78
CA GLU A 143 24.25 -7.00 -14.65
C GLU A 143 23.55 -8.25 -15.19
N ASP A 144 24.33 -9.26 -15.63
CA ASP A 144 23.77 -10.53 -16.14
C ASP A 144 23.03 -11.30 -15.08
N VAL A 145 23.47 -11.25 -13.80
CA VAL A 145 22.81 -11.92 -12.67
C VAL A 145 21.54 -11.16 -12.27
N GLU A 146 21.57 -9.82 -12.24
CA GLU A 146 20.35 -9.00 -11.99
C GLU A 146 19.29 -9.26 -13.05
N GLU A 147 19.68 -9.28 -14.33
CA GLU A 147 18.76 -9.59 -15.44
C GLU A 147 18.19 -11.01 -15.32
N ALA A 148 19.04 -12.00 -14.99
CA ALA A 148 18.59 -13.38 -14.81
C ALA A 148 17.61 -13.51 -13.63
N LEU A 149 17.90 -12.89 -12.49
CA LEU A 149 17.03 -12.89 -11.31
C LEU A 149 15.67 -12.25 -11.61
N ALA A 150 15.66 -11.09 -12.29
CA ALA A 150 14.43 -10.42 -12.67
C ALA A 150 13.54 -11.29 -13.56
N LYS A 151 14.12 -11.93 -14.58
CA LYS A 151 13.39 -12.85 -15.47
C LYS A 151 12.91 -14.11 -14.74
N MET A 152 13.73 -14.69 -13.88
CA MET A 152 13.38 -15.89 -13.11
C MET A 152 12.30 -15.61 -12.06
N ASN A 153 12.28 -14.41 -11.47
CA ASN A 153 11.28 -14.06 -10.47
C ASN A 153 9.83 -14.16 -10.99
N ILE A 154 9.63 -13.95 -12.30
CA ILE A 154 8.30 -14.10 -12.94
C ILE A 154 7.76 -15.52 -12.76
N SER A 155 8.62 -16.54 -12.88
CA SER A 155 8.29 -17.96 -12.74
C SER A 155 8.64 -18.55 -11.36
N ALA A 156 9.19 -17.75 -10.47
CA ALA A 156 9.55 -18.12 -9.09
C ALA A 156 8.65 -17.38 -8.09
N GLY A 157 9.14 -16.38 -7.37
CA GLY A 157 8.40 -15.68 -6.31
C GLY A 157 7.02 -15.21 -6.74
N SER A 158 6.91 -14.49 -7.86
CA SER A 158 5.64 -13.99 -8.38
C SER A 158 4.65 -15.10 -8.79
N ALA A 159 5.17 -16.24 -9.29
CA ALA A 159 4.31 -17.36 -9.63
C ALA A 159 3.76 -18.07 -8.38
N TRP A 160 4.58 -18.20 -7.33
CA TRP A 160 4.15 -18.81 -6.06
C TRP A 160 3.13 -17.93 -5.33
N GLU A 161 3.28 -16.61 -5.37
CA GLU A 161 2.31 -15.65 -4.85
C GLU A 161 0.97 -15.76 -5.58
N LYS A 162 1.00 -15.76 -6.91
CA LYS A 162 -0.20 -15.93 -7.75
C LYS A 162 -0.90 -17.27 -7.49
N GLN A 163 -0.13 -18.35 -7.28
CA GLN A 163 -0.69 -19.65 -6.93
C GLN A 163 -1.45 -19.60 -5.60
N GLN A 164 -0.85 -19.02 -4.57
CA GLN A 164 -1.49 -18.87 -3.26
C GLN A 164 -2.78 -18.05 -3.36
N SER A 165 -2.72 -16.90 -4.04
CA SER A 165 -3.89 -16.04 -4.28
C SER A 165 -5.00 -16.75 -5.04
N LEU A 166 -4.66 -17.53 -6.09
CA LEU A 166 -5.64 -18.31 -6.85
C LEU A 166 -6.32 -19.38 -6.00
N LEU A 167 -5.52 -20.15 -5.23
CA LEU A 167 -6.04 -21.21 -4.38
C LEU A 167 -6.98 -20.68 -3.30
N THR A 168 -6.61 -19.57 -2.64
CA THR A 168 -7.42 -18.98 -1.57
C THR A 168 -8.68 -18.28 -2.10
N SER A 169 -8.57 -17.54 -3.21
CA SER A 169 -9.72 -16.84 -3.82
C SER A 169 -10.74 -17.76 -4.44
N SER A 170 -10.32 -18.94 -4.91
CA SER A 170 -11.22 -19.96 -5.48
C SER A 170 -11.75 -20.96 -4.46
N LEU A 171 -11.36 -20.82 -3.17
CA LEU A 171 -11.77 -21.75 -2.12
C LEU A 171 -13.26 -21.59 -1.79
N GLU A 172 -14.00 -22.67 -1.93
CA GLU A 172 -15.40 -22.77 -1.49
C GLU A 172 -15.47 -23.43 -0.12
N VAL A 173 -16.06 -22.74 0.84
CA VAL A 173 -16.25 -23.21 2.23
C VAL A 173 -17.65 -23.78 2.38
N GLU A 174 -17.78 -25.03 2.84
CA GLU A 174 -19.06 -25.61 3.23
C GLU A 174 -19.49 -25.05 4.59
N TYR A 175 -20.54 -24.21 4.59
CA TYR A 175 -21.12 -23.63 5.78
C TYR A 175 -22.66 -23.73 5.70
N ASP A 176 -23.30 -24.27 6.75
CA ASP A 176 -24.75 -24.44 6.84
C ASP A 176 -25.39 -25.10 5.59
N GLY A 177 -24.74 -26.14 5.09
CA GLY A 177 -25.21 -26.89 3.91
C GLY A 177 -25.08 -26.15 2.56
N LYS A 178 -24.39 -24.99 2.56
CA LYS A 178 -24.13 -24.19 1.36
C LYS A 178 -22.62 -24.05 1.12
N LYS A 179 -22.25 -23.81 -0.12
CA LYS A 179 -20.89 -23.41 -0.49
C LYS A 179 -20.81 -21.89 -0.57
N LEU A 180 -19.93 -21.30 0.23
CA LEU A 180 -19.71 -19.87 0.29
C LEU A 180 -18.24 -19.53 -0.03
N PRO A 181 -17.95 -18.33 -0.56
CA PRO A 181 -16.59 -17.84 -0.67
C PRO A 181 -15.93 -17.73 0.71
N LEU A 182 -14.62 -17.97 0.79
CA LEU A 182 -13.85 -17.86 2.04
C LEU A 182 -14.08 -16.52 2.75
N ALA A 183 -14.04 -15.41 2.03
CA ALA A 183 -14.26 -14.06 2.60
C ALA A 183 -15.63 -13.93 3.28
N SER A 184 -16.67 -14.50 2.69
CA SER A 184 -18.03 -14.46 3.29
C SER A 184 -18.09 -15.22 4.60
N VAL A 185 -17.41 -16.36 4.71
CA VAL A 185 -17.37 -17.14 5.97
C VAL A 185 -16.52 -16.44 7.03
N ARG A 186 -15.40 -15.84 6.65
CA ARG A 186 -14.55 -15.05 7.57
C ARG A 186 -15.28 -13.84 8.15
N ASN A 187 -16.14 -13.19 7.38
CA ASN A 187 -16.97 -12.08 7.87
C ASN A 187 -17.95 -12.49 8.98
N LEU A 188 -18.32 -13.79 9.08
CA LEU A 188 -19.14 -14.29 10.19
C LEU A 188 -18.41 -14.29 11.54
N ALA A 189 -17.11 -14.04 11.59
CA ALA A 189 -16.36 -13.82 12.83
C ALA A 189 -16.87 -12.60 13.64
N TYR A 190 -17.57 -11.68 12.99
CA TYR A 190 -18.16 -10.48 13.60
C TYR A 190 -19.65 -10.65 13.95
N ASP A 191 -20.25 -11.83 13.73
CA ASP A 191 -21.65 -12.06 14.03
C ASP A 191 -21.94 -11.95 15.53
N VAL A 192 -23.14 -11.51 15.89
CA VAL A 192 -23.56 -11.37 17.29
C VAL A 192 -23.78 -12.72 17.99
N ASP A 193 -24.08 -13.76 17.19
CA ASP A 193 -24.30 -15.12 17.70
C ASP A 193 -22.98 -15.91 17.76
N LYS A 194 -22.62 -16.33 18.97
CA LYS A 194 -21.39 -17.11 19.20
C LYS A 194 -21.37 -18.47 18.48
N GLU A 195 -22.54 -19.09 18.28
CA GLU A 195 -22.62 -20.38 17.59
C GLU A 195 -22.32 -20.19 16.07
N VAL A 196 -22.75 -19.05 15.51
CA VAL A 196 -22.42 -18.67 14.14
C VAL A 196 -20.89 -18.45 14.01
N ARG A 197 -20.29 -17.66 14.90
CA ARG A 197 -18.83 -17.40 14.89
C ARG A 197 -18.04 -18.70 15.00
N LYS A 198 -18.42 -19.58 15.93
CA LYS A 198 -17.75 -20.87 16.15
C LYS A 198 -17.88 -21.78 14.93
N ALA A 199 -19.09 -21.94 14.39
CA ALA A 199 -19.34 -22.78 13.23
C ALA A 199 -18.59 -22.27 11.98
N ALA A 200 -18.53 -20.94 11.80
CA ALA A 200 -17.77 -20.31 10.71
C ALA A 200 -16.26 -20.60 10.83
N TYR A 201 -15.70 -20.44 12.04
CA TYR A 201 -14.30 -20.77 12.31
C TYR A 201 -13.97 -22.24 12.02
N GLU A 202 -14.80 -23.17 12.47
CA GLU A 202 -14.60 -24.60 12.23
C GLU A 202 -14.70 -24.95 10.74
N ALA A 203 -15.63 -24.33 10.01
CA ALA A 203 -15.78 -24.48 8.57
C ALA A 203 -14.57 -23.90 7.81
N GLU A 204 -14.10 -22.71 8.20
CA GLU A 204 -12.90 -22.08 7.65
C GLU A 204 -11.69 -22.99 7.81
N LEU A 205 -11.38 -23.46 9.02
CA LEU A 205 -10.22 -24.32 9.27
C LEU A 205 -10.28 -25.62 8.44
N LYS A 206 -11.47 -26.24 8.34
CA LYS A 206 -11.67 -27.46 7.54
C LYS A 206 -11.41 -27.21 6.06
N SER A 207 -11.75 -26.03 5.55
CA SER A 207 -11.61 -25.67 4.13
C SER A 207 -10.16 -25.57 3.68
N TYR A 208 -9.20 -25.34 4.56
CA TYR A 208 -7.78 -25.22 4.19
C TYR A 208 -7.09 -26.54 3.88
N ALA A 209 -7.61 -27.68 4.38
CA ALA A 209 -6.98 -28.97 4.21
C ALA A 209 -6.62 -29.35 2.75
N PRO A 210 -7.50 -29.10 1.74
CA PRO A 210 -7.18 -29.44 0.34
C PRO A 210 -6.06 -28.61 -0.28
N ILE A 211 -5.80 -27.40 0.23
CA ILE A 211 -4.80 -26.48 -0.34
C ILE A 211 -3.54 -26.35 0.51
N ALA A 212 -3.51 -26.91 1.72
CA ALA A 212 -2.45 -26.73 2.69
C ALA A 212 -1.05 -27.08 2.15
N ASP A 213 -0.91 -28.21 1.47
CA ASP A 213 0.39 -28.63 0.90
C ASP A 213 0.85 -27.65 -0.20
N ALA A 214 -0.04 -27.27 -1.11
CA ALA A 214 0.29 -26.36 -2.21
C ALA A 214 0.69 -24.97 -1.68
N VAL A 215 -0.04 -24.43 -0.68
CA VAL A 215 0.29 -23.15 -0.03
C VAL A 215 1.60 -23.25 0.75
N SER A 216 1.85 -24.37 1.43
CA SER A 216 3.13 -24.63 2.11
C SER A 216 4.30 -24.65 1.12
N PHE A 217 4.14 -25.27 -0.06
CA PHE A 217 5.14 -25.20 -1.14
C PHE A 217 5.38 -23.77 -1.61
N SER A 218 4.34 -22.98 -1.84
CA SER A 218 4.47 -21.58 -2.22
C SER A 218 5.29 -20.80 -1.19
N LEU A 219 4.90 -20.87 0.09
CA LEU A 219 5.59 -20.18 1.17
C LEU A 219 7.07 -20.57 1.30
N ASN A 220 7.35 -21.88 1.28
CA ASN A 220 8.72 -22.40 1.41
C ASN A 220 9.61 -21.93 0.23
N ASN A 221 9.10 -21.93 -0.99
CA ASN A 221 9.87 -21.51 -2.16
C ASN A 221 10.12 -19.99 -2.16
N ILE A 222 9.13 -19.15 -1.77
CA ILE A 222 9.32 -17.70 -1.59
C ILE A 222 10.40 -17.44 -0.53
N LYS A 223 10.32 -18.11 0.64
CA LYS A 223 11.32 -17.95 1.69
C LYS A 223 12.71 -18.41 1.25
N LEU A 224 12.80 -19.51 0.52
CA LEU A 224 14.08 -20.00 -0.03
C LEU A 224 14.68 -19.00 -1.03
N GLN A 225 13.85 -18.40 -1.89
CA GLN A 225 14.30 -17.36 -2.82
C GLN A 225 14.87 -16.17 -2.06
N VAL A 226 14.13 -15.63 -1.06
CA VAL A 226 14.57 -14.47 -0.25
C VAL A 226 15.88 -14.76 0.48
N ILE A 227 16.01 -15.95 1.09
CA ILE A 227 17.24 -16.36 1.78
C ILE A 227 18.41 -16.44 0.79
N THR A 228 18.17 -17.01 -0.39
CA THR A 228 19.20 -17.20 -1.41
C THR A 228 19.66 -15.82 -1.95
N GLU A 229 18.71 -14.96 -2.27
CA GLU A 229 18.99 -13.62 -2.80
C GLU A 229 19.73 -12.76 -1.77
N ALA A 230 19.29 -12.72 -0.51
CA ALA A 230 19.98 -12.02 0.57
C ALA A 230 21.45 -12.45 0.68
N LYS A 231 21.70 -13.76 0.62
CA LYS A 231 23.07 -14.33 0.67
C LYS A 231 23.89 -13.94 -0.57
N MET A 232 23.31 -14.02 -1.76
CA MET A 232 23.99 -13.65 -3.01
C MET A 232 24.40 -12.18 -3.01
N ARG A 233 23.53 -11.28 -2.51
CA ARG A 233 23.77 -9.85 -2.39
C ARG A 233 24.75 -9.48 -1.26
N GLY A 234 25.13 -10.43 -0.41
CA GLY A 234 26.09 -10.21 0.68
C GLY A 234 25.46 -9.64 1.96
N TYR A 235 24.15 -9.71 2.11
CA TYR A 235 23.51 -9.38 3.38
C TYR A 235 23.80 -10.45 4.44
N THR A 236 23.88 -10.05 5.70
CA THR A 236 24.12 -10.96 6.83
C THR A 236 22.93 -11.88 7.12
N SER A 237 21.74 -11.42 6.77
CA SER A 237 20.48 -12.16 6.93
C SER A 237 19.38 -11.56 6.02
N PRO A 238 18.27 -12.29 5.79
CA PRO A 238 17.07 -11.69 5.16
C PRO A 238 16.53 -10.47 5.92
N MET A 239 16.64 -10.47 7.27
CA MET A 239 16.23 -9.32 8.09
C MET A 239 17.09 -8.09 7.79
N ASP A 240 18.41 -8.24 7.67
CA ASP A 240 19.33 -7.17 7.31
C ASP A 240 18.97 -6.56 5.92
N MET A 241 18.63 -7.42 4.95
CA MET A 241 18.13 -6.98 3.65
C MET A 241 16.82 -6.18 3.77
N THR A 242 15.85 -6.68 4.55
CA THR A 242 14.58 -5.99 4.77
C THR A 242 14.76 -4.64 5.45
N LEU A 243 15.61 -4.56 6.48
CA LEU A 243 15.91 -3.31 7.17
C LEU A 243 16.54 -2.28 6.24
N HIS A 244 17.48 -2.70 5.40
CA HIS A 244 18.09 -1.83 4.41
C HIS A 244 17.05 -1.30 3.42
N GLN A 245 16.24 -2.17 2.82
CA GLN A 245 15.18 -1.81 1.87
C GLN A 245 14.08 -0.94 2.48
N SER A 246 13.85 -1.06 3.79
CA SER A 246 12.86 -0.28 4.53
C SER A 246 13.41 1.03 5.10
N HIS A 247 14.72 1.29 4.93
CA HIS A 247 15.43 2.42 5.55
C HIS A 247 15.29 2.49 7.07
N VAL A 248 15.23 1.31 7.73
CA VAL A 248 15.08 1.17 9.18
C VAL A 248 16.36 0.60 9.78
N SER A 249 16.87 1.22 10.84
CA SER A 249 18.03 0.68 11.55
C SER A 249 17.65 -0.50 12.45
N GLN A 250 18.57 -1.44 12.68
CA GLN A 250 18.38 -2.50 13.67
C GLN A 250 18.01 -1.94 15.05
N LYS A 251 18.64 -0.83 15.45
CA LYS A 251 18.33 -0.15 16.73
C LYS A 251 16.87 0.32 16.79
N THR A 252 16.33 0.82 15.69
CA THR A 252 14.93 1.24 15.61
C THR A 252 13.99 0.05 15.73
N LEU A 253 14.28 -1.05 15.02
CA LEU A 253 13.49 -2.28 15.13
C LEU A 253 13.54 -2.84 16.57
N ASP A 254 14.71 -2.91 17.20
CA ASP A 254 14.87 -3.41 18.58
C ASP A 254 14.08 -2.54 19.57
N ALA A 255 14.09 -1.23 19.39
CA ALA A 255 13.32 -0.30 20.22
C ALA A 255 11.80 -0.51 20.04
N LEU A 256 11.35 -0.69 18.79
CA LEU A 256 9.95 -0.98 18.47
C LEU A 256 9.49 -2.28 19.15
N LEU A 257 10.21 -3.38 18.93
CA LEU A 257 9.88 -4.69 19.51
C LEU A 257 9.90 -4.66 21.04
N SER A 258 10.86 -3.95 21.64
CA SER A 258 10.94 -3.77 23.10
C SER A 258 9.73 -2.97 23.63
N ALA A 259 9.29 -1.95 22.91
CA ALA A 259 8.09 -1.20 23.27
C ALA A 259 6.83 -2.07 23.17
N MET A 260 6.67 -2.83 22.07
CA MET A 260 5.55 -3.77 21.90
C MET A 260 5.51 -4.77 23.06
N GLN A 261 6.63 -5.44 23.37
CA GLN A 261 6.73 -6.37 24.48
C GLN A 261 6.35 -5.74 25.84
N LYS A 262 6.75 -4.49 26.07
CA LYS A 262 6.40 -3.76 27.29
C LYS A 262 4.88 -3.56 27.44
N TYR A 263 4.16 -3.40 26.33
CA TYR A 263 2.71 -3.16 26.34
C TYR A 263 1.86 -4.43 26.26
N LEU A 264 2.41 -5.60 25.92
CA LEU A 264 1.66 -6.88 25.89
C LEU A 264 0.80 -7.14 27.14
N PRO A 265 1.26 -6.85 28.38
CA PRO A 265 0.41 -7.07 29.56
C PRO A 265 -0.91 -6.25 29.57
N VAL A 266 -0.95 -5.11 28.88
CA VAL A 266 -2.17 -4.30 28.73
C VAL A 266 -3.17 -5.04 27.86
N PHE A 267 -2.72 -5.58 26.73
CA PHE A 267 -3.56 -6.35 25.81
C PHE A 267 -3.99 -7.70 26.39
N HIS A 268 -3.12 -8.38 27.16
CA HIS A 268 -3.51 -9.56 27.92
C HIS A 268 -4.63 -9.25 28.92
N LYS A 269 -4.60 -8.07 29.57
CA LYS A 269 -5.67 -7.63 30.47
C LYS A 269 -6.96 -7.35 29.69
N TYR A 270 -6.86 -6.71 28.52
CA TYR A 270 -8.00 -6.46 27.63
C TYR A 270 -8.65 -7.79 27.21
N LEU A 271 -7.88 -8.73 26.65
CA LEU A 271 -8.39 -10.03 26.20
C LEU A 271 -9.02 -10.86 27.35
N LYS A 272 -8.43 -10.82 28.55
CA LYS A 272 -9.03 -11.43 29.73
C LYS A 272 -10.38 -10.80 30.09
N ARG A 273 -10.45 -9.46 30.04
CA ARG A 273 -11.71 -8.76 30.30
C ARG A 273 -12.77 -9.05 29.25
N LYS A 274 -12.39 -9.11 27.96
CA LYS A 274 -13.26 -9.52 26.87
C LYS A 274 -13.80 -10.95 27.10
N ALA A 275 -12.92 -11.89 27.46
CA ALA A 275 -13.31 -13.26 27.81
C ALA A 275 -14.33 -13.30 28.94
N GLU A 276 -14.10 -12.58 30.05
CA GLU A 276 -15.04 -12.49 31.18
C GLU A 276 -16.41 -11.95 30.76
N MET A 277 -16.44 -10.89 29.92
CA MET A 277 -17.68 -10.27 29.43
C MET A 277 -18.46 -11.23 28.52
N LEU A 278 -17.77 -12.09 27.78
CA LEU A 278 -18.37 -13.13 26.94
C LEU A 278 -18.68 -14.44 27.70
N GLY A 279 -18.36 -14.51 29.00
CA GLY A 279 -18.66 -15.66 29.86
C GLY A 279 -17.64 -16.80 29.79
N TYR A 280 -16.41 -16.53 29.42
CA TYR A 280 -15.30 -17.50 29.35
C TYR A 280 -14.37 -17.36 30.56
N GLU A 281 -14.17 -18.48 31.32
CA GLU A 281 -13.33 -18.51 32.53
C GLU A 281 -11.84 -18.81 32.23
N ASN A 282 -11.55 -19.58 31.17
CA ASN A 282 -10.23 -20.14 30.89
C ASN A 282 -9.52 -19.46 29.70
N GLY A 283 -9.82 -18.18 29.43
CA GLY A 283 -9.27 -17.43 28.31
C GLY A 283 -10.24 -17.31 27.15
N LEU A 284 -9.93 -16.42 26.22
CA LEU A 284 -10.77 -16.13 25.06
C LEU A 284 -10.52 -17.19 23.97
N PRO A 285 -11.55 -17.93 23.52
CA PRO A 285 -11.39 -18.77 22.33
C PRO A 285 -11.06 -17.96 21.11
N TRP A 286 -10.26 -18.50 20.16
CA TRP A 286 -9.84 -17.79 18.97
C TRP A 286 -11.01 -17.24 18.13
N TYR A 287 -12.08 -18.01 18.00
CA TYR A 287 -13.29 -17.60 17.27
C TYR A 287 -14.11 -16.47 17.95
N GLU A 288 -13.73 -16.08 19.16
CA GLU A 288 -14.33 -14.95 19.89
C GLU A 288 -13.47 -13.66 19.79
N LEU A 289 -12.35 -13.71 19.11
CA LEU A 289 -11.44 -12.56 19.03
C LEU A 289 -12.16 -11.32 18.47
N PHE A 290 -12.99 -11.51 17.46
CA PHE A 290 -13.78 -10.46 16.80
C PHE A 290 -15.23 -10.36 17.29
N ALA A 291 -15.60 -11.09 18.35
CA ALA A 291 -16.94 -11.02 18.93
C ALA A 291 -17.27 -9.58 19.35
N PRO A 292 -18.39 -9.00 18.92
CA PRO A 292 -18.75 -7.64 19.28
C PRO A 292 -19.07 -7.53 20.78
N ILE A 293 -18.60 -6.44 21.40
CA ILE A 293 -18.93 -6.05 22.77
C ILE A 293 -19.74 -4.75 22.71
N GLY A 294 -20.81 -4.65 23.49
CA GLY A 294 -21.70 -3.48 23.49
C GLY A 294 -22.65 -3.46 22.29
N LYS A 295 -23.01 -2.26 21.86
CA LYS A 295 -23.90 -2.05 20.70
C LYS A 295 -23.15 -1.39 19.55
N SER A 296 -23.49 -1.77 18.34
CA SER A 296 -22.99 -1.08 17.15
C SER A 296 -23.59 0.33 17.03
N ALA A 297 -22.80 1.27 16.53
CA ALA A 297 -23.30 2.59 16.14
C ALA A 297 -24.29 2.41 14.97
N THR A 298 -25.46 3.04 15.06
CA THR A 298 -26.52 2.95 14.03
C THR A 298 -26.57 4.17 13.11
N THR A 299 -25.56 5.06 13.21
CA THR A 299 -25.50 6.27 12.38
C THR A 299 -25.26 5.86 10.93
N SER A 300 -26.10 6.40 10.03
CA SER A 300 -25.93 6.23 8.59
C SER A 300 -25.45 7.53 7.96
N PHE A 301 -24.45 7.42 7.10
CA PHE A 301 -23.83 8.53 6.42
C PHE A 301 -24.12 8.50 4.91
N THR A 302 -24.20 9.67 4.30
CA THR A 302 -24.08 9.85 2.84
C THR A 302 -22.73 10.48 2.53
N PRO A 303 -22.26 10.51 1.28
CA PRO A 303 -21.05 11.24 0.93
C PRO A 303 -21.03 12.70 1.40
N GLU A 304 -22.17 13.38 1.32
CA GLU A 304 -22.31 14.78 1.76
C GLU A 304 -22.15 14.91 3.29
N THR A 305 -22.86 14.08 4.06
CA THR A 305 -22.73 14.12 5.53
C THR A 305 -21.38 13.60 6.00
N THR A 306 -20.74 12.68 5.27
CA THR A 306 -19.37 12.24 5.53
C THR A 306 -18.37 13.38 5.32
N LYS A 307 -18.51 14.15 4.21
CA LYS A 307 -17.71 15.36 3.99
C LYS A 307 -17.80 16.30 5.17
N GLU A 308 -19.04 16.69 5.53
CA GLU A 308 -19.27 17.61 6.64
C GLU A 308 -18.67 17.09 7.96
N TYR A 309 -18.86 15.82 8.22
CA TYR A 309 -18.36 15.18 9.44
C TYR A 309 -16.82 15.19 9.50
N LEU A 310 -16.13 14.74 8.45
CA LEU A 310 -14.68 14.73 8.39
C LEU A 310 -14.10 16.14 8.46
N VAL A 311 -14.56 17.07 7.61
CA VAL A 311 -14.04 18.44 7.59
C VAL A 311 -14.19 19.12 8.95
N ASN A 312 -15.36 18.98 9.60
CA ASN A 312 -15.59 19.59 10.92
C ASN A 312 -14.69 19.03 12.02
N HIS A 313 -14.37 17.73 11.97
CA HIS A 313 -13.52 17.09 13.01
C HIS A 313 -12.03 17.28 12.76
N PHE A 314 -11.61 17.44 11.50
CA PHE A 314 -10.21 17.68 11.18
C PHE A 314 -9.82 19.16 11.20
N ARG A 315 -10.76 20.09 10.97
CA ARG A 315 -10.51 21.56 10.99
C ARG A 315 -9.88 22.06 12.29
N PRO A 316 -10.34 21.65 13.50
CA PRO A 316 -9.70 22.06 14.75
C PRO A 316 -8.25 21.56 14.91
N PHE A 317 -7.87 20.51 14.19
CA PHE A 317 -6.53 19.95 14.21
C PHE A 317 -5.62 20.64 13.18
N SER A 318 -6.06 20.76 11.92
CA SER A 318 -5.31 21.37 10.82
C SER A 318 -6.23 21.90 9.75
N ASP A 319 -6.14 23.21 9.46
CA ASP A 319 -6.87 23.83 8.36
C ASP A 319 -6.44 23.20 7.00
N ASP A 320 -5.14 23.03 6.76
CA ASP A 320 -4.60 22.49 5.52
C ASP A 320 -5.13 21.06 5.23
N LEU A 321 -5.22 20.22 6.26
CA LEU A 321 -5.75 18.86 6.14
C LEU A 321 -7.26 18.89 5.83
N ALA A 322 -8.01 19.73 6.54
CA ALA A 322 -9.44 19.87 6.32
C ALA A 322 -9.75 20.47 4.93
N ASP A 323 -8.97 21.45 4.48
CA ASP A 323 -9.10 22.07 3.14
C ASP A 323 -8.83 21.03 2.03
N MET A 324 -7.80 20.20 2.19
CA MET A 324 -7.51 19.10 1.25
C MET A 324 -8.65 18.08 1.23
N MET A 325 -9.21 17.70 2.40
CA MET A 325 -10.37 16.82 2.45
C MET A 325 -11.57 17.43 1.71
N GLU A 326 -11.86 18.71 1.97
CA GLU A 326 -12.94 19.42 1.26
C GLU A 326 -12.73 19.42 -0.25
N GLU A 327 -11.50 19.70 -0.70
CA GLU A 327 -11.12 19.65 -2.12
C GLU A 327 -11.32 18.25 -2.72
N ALA A 328 -10.93 17.19 -2.00
CA ALA A 328 -11.07 15.81 -2.47
C ALA A 328 -12.53 15.43 -2.77
N PHE A 329 -13.46 15.87 -1.93
CA PHE A 329 -14.88 15.68 -2.16
C PHE A 329 -15.43 16.55 -3.30
N ASP A 330 -15.06 17.83 -3.37
CA ASP A 330 -15.61 18.79 -4.35
C ASP A 330 -15.06 18.58 -5.76
N ASN A 331 -13.82 18.11 -5.89
CA ASN A 331 -13.13 17.93 -7.16
C ASN A 331 -13.14 16.48 -7.69
N ASN A 332 -14.07 15.67 -7.20
CA ASN A 332 -14.28 14.28 -7.68
C ASN A 332 -12.99 13.41 -7.58
N TRP A 333 -12.32 13.47 -6.43
CA TRP A 333 -11.19 12.57 -6.19
C TRP A 333 -11.63 11.17 -5.76
N ILE A 334 -12.88 11.02 -5.28
CA ILE A 334 -13.38 9.82 -4.60
C ILE A 334 -14.37 9.07 -5.49
N ASP A 335 -14.14 7.76 -5.64
CA ASP A 335 -15.08 6.81 -6.22
C ASP A 335 -15.73 6.02 -5.08
N PHE A 336 -17.02 6.28 -4.81
CA PHE A 336 -17.67 5.87 -3.58
C PHE A 336 -18.22 4.45 -3.61
N TYR A 337 -19.19 4.18 -4.46
CA TYR A 337 -20.09 3.05 -4.30
C TYR A 337 -19.58 1.75 -4.94
N PRO A 338 -19.90 0.58 -4.32
CA PRO A 338 -19.62 -0.69 -4.94
C PRO A 338 -20.49 -0.92 -6.17
N HIS A 339 -19.90 -1.50 -7.22
CA HIS A 339 -20.62 -1.97 -8.39
C HIS A 339 -19.91 -3.15 -9.05
N LYS A 340 -20.59 -3.83 -9.96
CA LYS A 340 -20.02 -4.98 -10.67
C LYS A 340 -18.78 -4.58 -11.47
N GLY A 341 -17.68 -5.25 -11.21
CA GLY A 341 -16.41 -5.04 -11.89
C GLY A 341 -15.47 -4.06 -11.19
N LYS A 342 -15.90 -3.37 -10.13
CA LYS A 342 -15.03 -2.57 -9.28
C LYS A 342 -14.24 -3.47 -8.33
N VAL A 343 -12.98 -3.13 -8.07
CA VAL A 343 -12.17 -3.84 -7.07
C VAL A 343 -12.72 -3.64 -5.66
N GLY A 344 -12.57 -4.66 -4.81
CA GLY A 344 -12.96 -4.60 -3.40
C GLY A 344 -11.95 -3.82 -2.53
N GLY A 345 -12.33 -3.51 -1.30
CA GLY A 345 -11.52 -2.75 -0.35
C GLY A 345 -11.53 -1.25 -0.63
N ALA A 346 -10.50 -0.56 -0.16
CA ALA A 346 -10.26 0.85 -0.40
C ALA A 346 -8.78 1.07 -0.69
N PHE A 347 -8.44 2.16 -1.37
CA PHE A 347 -7.06 2.61 -1.54
C PHE A 347 -7.00 4.08 -1.94
N CYS A 348 -5.84 4.70 -1.68
CA CYS A 348 -5.48 6.01 -2.19
C CYS A 348 -4.32 5.89 -3.20
N CYS A 349 -4.47 6.50 -4.36
CA CYS A 349 -3.41 6.67 -5.35
C CYS A 349 -2.96 8.13 -5.39
N ASN A 350 -1.78 8.41 -4.86
CA ASN A 350 -1.19 9.75 -4.91
C ASN A 350 -0.64 10.08 -6.29
N MET A 351 -0.96 11.26 -6.78
CA MET A 351 -0.52 11.78 -8.08
C MET A 351 0.15 13.15 -7.88
N PRO A 352 1.33 13.23 -7.23
CA PRO A 352 1.99 14.48 -6.92
C PRO A 352 2.29 15.32 -8.17
N PHE A 353 2.47 14.68 -9.32
CA PHE A 353 2.70 15.34 -10.62
C PHE A 353 1.51 16.18 -11.14
N VAL A 354 0.29 15.97 -10.62
CA VAL A 354 -0.90 16.79 -10.86
C VAL A 354 -1.46 17.38 -9.57
N LYS A 355 -0.76 17.24 -8.47
CA LYS A 355 -1.12 17.75 -7.12
C LYS A 355 -2.50 17.31 -6.66
N GLN A 356 -2.83 16.07 -6.92
CA GLN A 356 -4.09 15.45 -6.55
C GLN A 356 -3.88 13.99 -6.17
N SER A 357 -4.92 13.40 -5.58
CA SER A 357 -4.99 11.94 -5.35
C SER A 357 -6.30 11.38 -5.91
N ARG A 358 -6.39 10.05 -5.98
CA ARG A 358 -7.67 9.37 -6.24
C ARG A 358 -7.88 8.32 -5.16
N VAL A 359 -9.06 8.33 -4.59
CA VAL A 359 -9.48 7.44 -3.52
C VAL A 359 -10.59 6.54 -4.03
N LEU A 360 -10.40 5.24 -3.94
CA LEU A 360 -11.45 4.26 -4.21
C LEU A 360 -11.97 3.71 -2.89
N THR A 361 -13.30 3.66 -2.75
CA THR A 361 -13.96 2.99 -1.63
C THR A 361 -15.10 2.10 -2.13
N ASN A 362 -15.65 1.29 -1.25
CA ASN A 362 -16.89 0.55 -1.48
C ASN A 362 -17.90 0.94 -0.39
N PHE A 363 -18.27 2.22 -0.40
CA PHE A 363 -19.05 2.91 0.61
C PHE A 363 -20.48 2.39 0.70
N ASP A 364 -20.95 2.00 1.88
CA ASP A 364 -22.32 1.58 2.15
C ASP A 364 -23.04 2.46 3.21
N GLY A 365 -22.31 3.45 3.76
CA GLY A 365 -22.84 4.46 4.67
C GLY A 365 -22.66 4.14 6.15
N GLY A 366 -21.88 3.15 6.50
CA GLY A 366 -21.55 2.84 7.89
C GLY A 366 -20.48 3.76 8.48
N LEU A 367 -20.34 3.77 9.81
CA LEU A 367 -19.25 4.50 10.48
C LEU A 367 -17.87 3.99 10.03
N GLY A 368 -17.75 2.67 9.78
CA GLY A 368 -16.52 2.08 9.25
C GLY A 368 -16.06 2.71 7.93
N ASP A 369 -16.99 3.11 7.06
CA ASP A 369 -16.65 3.78 5.80
C ASP A 369 -16.15 5.21 6.01
N VAL A 370 -16.65 5.89 7.04
CA VAL A 370 -16.15 7.22 7.44
C VAL A 370 -14.70 7.11 7.92
N VAL A 371 -14.41 6.09 8.74
CA VAL A 371 -13.05 5.80 9.22
C VAL A 371 -12.13 5.42 8.06
N THR A 372 -12.59 4.56 7.16
CA THR A 372 -11.86 4.19 5.92
C THR A 372 -11.56 5.42 5.07
N LEU A 373 -12.53 6.32 4.86
CA LEU A 373 -12.28 7.56 4.13
C LEU A 373 -11.28 8.48 4.85
N ALA A 374 -11.33 8.57 6.19
CA ALA A 374 -10.33 9.31 6.96
C ALA A 374 -8.92 8.73 6.75
N HIS A 375 -8.80 7.40 6.73
CA HIS A 375 -7.57 6.66 6.44
C HIS A 375 -7.03 7.02 5.04
N GLU A 376 -7.84 6.82 3.99
CA GLU A 376 -7.42 7.07 2.61
C GLU A 376 -7.09 8.54 2.35
N LEU A 377 -7.82 9.46 2.98
CA LEU A 377 -7.51 10.89 2.92
C LEU A 377 -6.24 11.24 3.73
N GLY A 378 -5.85 10.42 4.69
CA GLY A 378 -4.54 10.50 5.34
C GLY A 378 -3.40 10.23 4.35
N HIS A 379 -3.53 9.20 3.52
CA HIS A 379 -2.59 8.97 2.41
C HIS A 379 -2.58 10.12 1.40
N ALA A 380 -3.75 10.69 1.07
CA ALA A 380 -3.83 11.85 0.19
C ALA A 380 -3.09 13.07 0.78
N TYR A 381 -3.22 13.30 2.09
CA TYR A 381 -2.49 14.37 2.77
C TYR A 381 -0.98 14.14 2.80
N HIS A 382 -0.53 12.89 2.95
CA HIS A 382 0.87 12.53 2.78
C HIS A 382 1.34 12.87 1.35
N GLY A 383 0.56 12.51 0.33
CA GLY A 383 0.83 12.83 -1.06
C GLY A 383 0.98 14.34 -1.31
N LEU A 384 0.12 15.16 -0.71
CA LEU A 384 0.20 16.62 -0.76
C LEU A 384 1.53 17.16 -0.16
N ASN A 385 2.00 16.55 0.93
CA ASN A 385 3.23 17.00 1.59
C ASN A 385 4.52 16.60 0.85
N ILE A 386 4.47 15.60 -0.04
CA ILE A 386 5.63 15.20 -0.86
C ILE A 386 5.64 15.84 -2.25
N GLU A 387 4.56 16.47 -2.70
CA GLU A 387 4.44 17.03 -4.06
C GLU A 387 5.45 18.14 -4.37
N SER A 388 5.95 18.84 -3.34
CA SER A 388 6.96 19.88 -3.49
C SER A 388 8.35 19.36 -3.84
N HIS A 389 8.61 18.07 -3.61
CA HIS A 389 9.86 17.41 -3.98
C HIS A 389 9.93 17.10 -5.47
N ARG A 390 11.15 16.84 -5.94
CA ARG A 390 11.38 16.38 -7.31
C ARG A 390 10.89 14.94 -7.49
N PRO A 391 10.49 14.54 -8.72
CA PRO A 391 9.89 13.22 -8.99
C PRO A 391 10.65 12.02 -8.44
N LEU A 392 11.97 12.00 -8.49
CA LEU A 392 12.79 10.90 -7.97
C LEU A 392 12.83 10.83 -6.43
N ASN A 393 12.24 11.80 -5.72
CA ASN A 393 12.12 11.83 -4.27
C ASN A 393 10.67 11.61 -3.76
N TRP A 394 9.75 11.18 -4.62
CA TRP A 394 8.36 10.95 -4.21
C TRP A 394 8.13 9.57 -3.56
N GLU A 395 9.06 8.64 -3.75
CA GLU A 395 8.95 7.33 -3.16
C GLU A 395 9.33 7.35 -1.68
N TYR A 396 8.65 6.53 -0.88
CA TYR A 396 8.91 6.36 0.54
C TYR A 396 8.78 4.89 0.95
N SER A 397 9.43 4.54 2.06
CA SER A 397 9.45 3.15 2.53
C SER A 397 8.11 2.72 3.14
N MET A 398 7.79 1.43 3.04
CA MET A 398 6.53 0.86 3.56
C MET A 398 6.26 1.18 5.04
N PRO A 399 7.25 1.18 5.97
CA PRO A 399 7.00 1.55 7.36
C PRO A 399 6.50 2.99 7.57
N VAL A 400 6.73 3.89 6.59
CA VAL A 400 6.26 5.29 6.65
C VAL A 400 4.85 5.43 6.07
N ALA A 401 4.47 4.52 5.16
CA ALA A 401 3.25 4.62 4.37
C ALA A 401 1.99 4.85 5.22
N GLU A 402 1.82 4.09 6.30
CA GLU A 402 0.60 4.11 7.13
C GLU A 402 0.63 5.15 8.27
N THR A 403 1.64 6.01 8.34
CA THR A 403 1.75 6.98 9.43
C THR A 403 0.62 8.01 9.41
N ALA A 404 0.32 8.58 8.25
CA ALA A 404 -0.72 9.61 8.12
C ALA A 404 -2.12 9.00 8.12
N SER A 405 -2.31 7.84 7.51
CA SER A 405 -3.58 7.15 7.42
C SER A 405 -4.10 6.69 8.79
N THR A 406 -3.28 5.95 9.54
CA THR A 406 -3.64 5.49 10.89
C THR A 406 -3.74 6.65 11.90
N PHE A 407 -2.99 7.72 11.69
CA PHE A 407 -3.15 8.93 12.50
C PHE A 407 -4.54 9.57 12.31
N ASN A 408 -5.02 9.67 11.09
CA ASN A 408 -6.36 10.17 10.78
C ASN A 408 -7.47 9.29 11.37
N GLU A 409 -7.32 7.95 11.31
CA GLU A 409 -8.26 7.03 11.98
C GLU A 409 -8.38 7.35 13.47
N ASN A 410 -7.25 7.55 14.15
CA ASN A 410 -7.25 7.87 15.57
C ASN A 410 -7.95 9.20 15.87
N ILE A 411 -7.78 10.23 15.06
CA ILE A 411 -8.48 11.52 15.23
C ILE A 411 -9.99 11.31 15.15
N ILE A 412 -10.48 10.66 14.09
CA ILE A 412 -11.91 10.51 13.87
C ILE A 412 -12.54 9.55 14.88
N MET A 413 -11.88 8.44 15.23
CA MET A 413 -12.38 7.51 16.24
C MET A 413 -12.48 8.15 17.62
N ASN A 414 -11.50 8.95 18.03
CA ASN A 414 -11.57 9.68 19.29
C ASN A 414 -12.74 10.68 19.31
N ALA A 415 -12.96 11.40 18.21
CA ALA A 415 -14.09 12.31 18.07
C ALA A 415 -15.43 11.57 18.21
N VAL A 416 -15.61 10.45 17.50
CA VAL A 416 -16.81 9.60 17.59
C VAL A 416 -17.06 9.10 19.01
N ILE A 417 -15.99 8.65 19.68
CA ILE A 417 -16.07 8.17 21.09
C ILE A 417 -16.49 9.30 22.03
N ASP A 418 -15.95 10.49 21.85
CA ASP A 418 -16.23 11.65 22.71
C ASP A 418 -17.68 12.15 22.54
N GLU A 419 -18.20 12.17 21.31
CA GLU A 419 -19.57 12.60 20.99
C GLU A 419 -20.65 11.57 21.37
N THR A 420 -20.28 10.29 21.53
CA THR A 420 -21.22 9.23 21.82
C THR A 420 -21.70 9.27 23.27
N GLU A 421 -23.01 9.53 23.48
CA GLU A 421 -23.62 9.57 24.79
C GLU A 421 -24.08 8.18 25.31
N ASP A 422 -24.53 7.28 24.40
CA ASP A 422 -24.95 5.92 24.77
C ASP A 422 -23.72 5.10 25.21
N LYS A 423 -23.72 4.71 26.47
CA LYS A 423 -22.60 3.97 27.09
C LYS A 423 -22.34 2.62 26.46
N GLU A 424 -23.35 1.96 25.94
CA GLU A 424 -23.20 0.65 25.28
C GLU A 424 -22.60 0.82 23.88
N VAL A 425 -22.98 1.87 23.16
CA VAL A 425 -22.35 2.23 21.87
C VAL A 425 -20.91 2.68 22.10
N LYS A 426 -20.69 3.55 23.08
CA LYS A 426 -19.33 4.01 23.46
C LYS A 426 -18.42 2.85 23.85
N LEU A 427 -18.95 1.86 24.60
CA LEU A 427 -18.20 0.64 24.94
C LEU A 427 -17.78 -0.14 23.68
N GLY A 428 -18.70 -0.31 22.72
CA GLY A 428 -18.38 -0.97 21.45
C GLY A 428 -17.30 -0.26 20.64
N LEU A 429 -17.36 1.07 20.56
CA LEU A 429 -16.36 1.89 19.88
C LEU A 429 -14.97 1.78 20.51
N ILE A 430 -14.89 1.86 21.85
CA ILE A 430 -13.62 1.70 22.58
C ILE A 430 -13.08 0.28 22.42
N GLU A 431 -13.96 -0.70 22.43
CA GLU A 431 -13.56 -2.10 22.25
C GLU A 431 -13.00 -2.36 20.86
N ASN A 432 -13.62 -1.82 19.79
CA ASN A 432 -13.11 -1.90 18.44
C ASN A 432 -11.70 -1.28 18.35
N GLN A 433 -11.50 -0.08 18.89
CA GLN A 433 -10.19 0.57 18.88
C GLN A 433 -9.13 -0.26 19.66
N LEU A 434 -9.49 -0.87 20.77
CA LEU A 434 -8.58 -1.77 21.51
C LEU A 434 -8.27 -3.03 20.73
N GLN A 435 -9.23 -3.57 19.98
CA GLN A 435 -9.04 -4.72 19.13
C GLN A 435 -8.08 -4.43 17.99
N ASP A 436 -8.22 -3.28 17.31
CA ASP A 436 -7.33 -2.85 16.24
C ASP A 436 -5.89 -2.66 16.75
N LEU A 437 -5.73 -1.98 17.91
CA LEU A 437 -4.43 -1.86 18.57
C LEU A 437 -3.86 -3.22 18.99
N CYS A 438 -4.70 -4.17 19.40
CA CYS A 438 -4.27 -5.52 19.75
C CYS A 438 -3.75 -6.27 18.53
N GLN A 439 -4.39 -6.13 17.36
CA GLN A 439 -3.90 -6.70 16.10
C GLN A 439 -2.52 -6.15 15.74
N ILE A 440 -2.30 -4.84 15.89
CA ILE A 440 -1.00 -4.22 15.57
C ILE A 440 0.12 -4.65 16.52
N ILE A 441 -0.17 -4.81 17.82
CA ILE A 441 0.86 -5.01 18.86
C ILE A 441 1.10 -6.50 19.16
N CYS A 442 0.08 -7.33 19.07
CA CYS A 442 0.15 -8.73 19.52
C CYS A 442 0.22 -9.75 18.40
N ASP A 443 -0.19 -9.38 17.18
CA ASP A 443 -0.28 -10.25 16.01
C ASP A 443 0.82 -9.89 14.99
#